data_38e3c11be125181042a65200b01d43b9
#
_entry.id   38e3c11be125181042a65200b01d43b9
#
_cell.length_a   1.000
_cell.length_b   1.000
_cell.length_c   1.000
_cell.angle_alpha   90.00
_cell.angle_beta   90.00
_cell.angle_gamma   90.00
#
_symmetry.space_group_name_H-M   'P 1'
#
loop_
_entity.id
_entity.type
_entity.pdbx_description
1 polymer ?
#
loop_
_entity_poly.entity_id
_entity_poly.type
_entity_poly.pdbx_seq_one_letter_code
_entity_poly.pdbx_strand_id
1 'polypeptide(L)'
;MLHRNIKGIGIALCLFTLLLSLYGCGSLKDDTLLIVNAVITEVDTAKQTITVKDDADESALGEGCLVDCSSIPMVYCDFATQKVTRISFEELQVNDKVIVSIRSSEMESFRNRLNKVSAITIEQLQLYTQRVE
;
A
#
# COMPACT_ATOMS: atom_id res chain seq x y z
N MET A 1 17.68 16.40 -51.24
CA MET A 1 18.69 16.26 -50.16
C MET A 1 18.15 16.66 -48.79
N LEU A 2 17.33 17.70 -48.67
CA LEU A 2 16.75 18.10 -47.41
C LEU A 2 15.86 17.02 -46.77
N HIS A 3 15.14 16.24 -47.58
CA HIS A 3 14.27 15.17 -47.07
C HIS A 3 15.02 14.01 -46.40
N ARG A 4 16.25 13.75 -46.79
CA ARG A 4 17.06 12.69 -46.20
C ARG A 4 17.52 12.99 -44.78
N ASN A 5 17.85 14.24 -44.54
CA ASN A 5 18.31 14.68 -43.22
C ASN A 5 17.17 14.74 -42.20
N ILE A 6 15.98 15.13 -42.65
CA ILE A 6 14.78 15.21 -41.77
C ILE A 6 14.35 13.83 -41.29
N LYS A 7 14.41 12.80 -42.18
CA LYS A 7 14.07 11.42 -41.80
C LYS A 7 15.07 10.85 -40.79
N GLY A 8 16.35 11.13 -40.96
CA GLY A 8 17.39 10.68 -40.04
C GLY A 8 17.26 11.30 -38.65
N ILE A 9 16.96 12.58 -38.59
CA ILE A 9 16.75 13.32 -37.34
C ILE A 9 15.52 12.81 -36.62
N GLY A 10 14.41 12.53 -37.32
CA GLY A 10 13.18 11.99 -36.74
C GLY A 10 13.38 10.63 -36.11
N ILE A 11 14.12 9.73 -36.78
CA ILE A 11 14.40 8.40 -36.24
C ILE A 11 15.31 8.48 -35.02
N ALA A 12 16.31 9.35 -35.03
CA ALA A 12 17.22 9.53 -33.89
C ALA A 12 16.47 10.11 -32.68
N LEU A 13 15.54 11.04 -32.90
CA LEU A 13 14.72 11.59 -31.84
C LEU A 13 13.78 10.54 -31.21
N CYS A 14 13.17 9.69 -32.02
CA CYS A 14 12.31 8.60 -31.53
C CYS A 14 13.10 7.58 -30.71
N LEU A 15 14.29 7.22 -31.13
CA LEU A 15 15.17 6.31 -30.39
C LEU A 15 15.60 6.91 -29.04
N PHE A 16 15.88 8.21 -29.01
CA PHE A 16 16.28 8.90 -27.79
C PHE A 16 15.16 8.98 -26.79
N THR A 17 13.93 9.26 -27.22
CA THR A 17 12.74 9.26 -26.34
C THR A 17 12.42 7.87 -25.79
N LEU A 18 12.62 6.83 -26.59
CA LEU A 18 12.44 5.44 -26.14
C LEU A 18 13.43 5.07 -25.04
N LEU A 19 14.68 5.47 -25.19
CA LEU A 19 15.72 5.22 -24.17
C LEU A 19 15.42 5.94 -22.86
N LEU A 20 14.93 7.18 -22.93
CA LEU A 20 14.53 7.92 -21.73
C LEU A 20 13.35 7.27 -21.02
N SER A 21 12.40 6.71 -21.76
CA SER A 21 11.26 5.99 -21.17
C SER A 21 11.71 4.74 -20.42
N LEU A 22 12.69 4.01 -20.94
CA LEU A 22 13.26 2.85 -20.26
C LEU A 22 14.02 3.22 -18.99
N TYR A 23 14.75 4.32 -19.01
CA TYR A 23 15.44 4.83 -17.82
C TYR A 23 14.45 5.29 -16.76
N GLY A 24 13.35 5.94 -17.14
CA GLY A 24 12.30 6.34 -16.21
C GLY A 24 11.65 5.16 -15.49
N CYS A 25 11.40 4.06 -16.19
CA CYS A 25 10.86 2.85 -15.58
C CYS A 25 11.87 2.19 -14.63
N GLY A 26 13.16 2.28 -14.90
CA GLY A 26 14.21 1.70 -14.06
C GLY A 26 14.36 2.37 -12.70
N SER A 27 14.06 3.65 -12.59
CA SER A 27 14.17 4.40 -11.32
C SER A 27 13.01 4.17 -10.37
N LEU A 28 11.88 3.58 -10.82
CA LEU A 28 10.67 3.35 -10.01
C LEU A 28 10.55 1.92 -9.50
N LYS A 29 11.50 1.05 -9.81
CA LYS A 29 11.41 -0.40 -9.54
C LYS A 29 11.49 -0.78 -8.07
N ASP A 30 11.99 0.11 -7.20
CA ASP A 30 12.38 -0.26 -5.85
C ASP A 30 11.28 -0.07 -4.81
N ASP A 31 10.12 0.46 -5.21
CA ASP A 31 9.04 0.73 -4.27
C ASP A 31 7.70 0.28 -4.86
N THR A 32 7.37 -0.98 -4.61
CA THR A 32 6.10 -1.57 -5.03
C THR A 32 5.10 -1.53 -3.88
N LEU A 33 3.83 -1.67 -4.21
CA LEU A 33 2.75 -1.73 -3.24
C LEU A 33 2.45 -3.19 -2.90
N LEU A 34 2.60 -3.54 -1.63
CA LEU A 34 2.30 -4.88 -1.12
C LEU A 34 0.91 -4.89 -0.50
N ILE A 35 0.13 -5.90 -0.80
CA ILE A 35 -1.23 -6.08 -0.29
C ILE A 35 -1.18 -7.22 0.73
N VAL A 36 -1.54 -6.92 1.98
CA VAL A 36 -1.45 -7.88 3.08
C VAL A 36 -2.80 -8.02 3.76
N ASN A 37 -3.24 -9.25 3.92
CA ASN A 37 -4.43 -9.57 4.71
C ASN A 37 -4.04 -9.66 6.19
N ALA A 38 -4.75 -8.94 7.04
CA ALA A 38 -4.41 -8.83 8.44
C ALA A 38 -5.67 -8.84 9.32
N VAL A 39 -5.45 -9.10 10.60
CA VAL A 39 -6.50 -9.05 11.64
C VAL A 39 -6.10 -8.02 12.68
N ILE A 40 -7.03 -7.16 13.06
CA ILE A 40 -6.80 -6.17 14.11
C ILE A 40 -6.82 -6.85 15.46
N THR A 41 -5.75 -6.70 16.23
CA THR A 41 -5.63 -7.25 17.59
C THR A 41 -5.81 -6.17 18.66
N GLU A 42 -5.47 -4.92 18.35
CA GLU A 42 -5.64 -3.79 19.27
C GLU A 42 -6.04 -2.54 18.50
N VAL A 43 -6.81 -1.66 19.14
CA VAL A 43 -7.20 -0.36 18.60
C VAL A 43 -6.90 0.71 19.65
N ASP A 44 -6.12 1.72 19.28
CA ASP A 44 -5.82 2.88 20.13
C ASP A 44 -6.47 4.12 19.52
N THR A 45 -7.59 4.53 20.08
CA THR A 45 -8.38 5.66 19.57
C THR A 45 -7.70 7.01 19.82
N ALA A 46 -6.92 7.12 20.88
CA ALA A 46 -6.22 8.38 21.19
C ALA A 46 -5.11 8.67 20.17
N LYS A 47 -4.36 7.65 19.77
CA LYS A 47 -3.29 7.78 18.81
C LYS A 47 -3.72 7.49 17.37
N GLN A 48 -4.93 6.99 17.16
CA GLN A 48 -5.43 6.51 15.87
C GLN A 48 -4.49 5.48 15.25
N THR A 49 -4.07 4.52 16.06
CA THR A 49 -3.23 3.40 15.64
C THR A 49 -3.95 2.09 15.88
N ILE A 50 -3.62 1.10 15.09
CA ILE A 50 -4.07 -0.28 15.28
C ILE A 50 -2.86 -1.20 15.33
N THR A 51 -3.00 -2.31 16.05
CA THR A 51 -2.04 -3.40 15.96
C THR A 51 -2.67 -4.50 15.12
N VAL A 52 -1.95 -4.98 14.13
CA VAL A 52 -2.42 -6.02 13.22
C VAL A 52 -1.44 -7.18 13.19
N LYS A 53 -1.95 -8.36 12.90
CA LYS A 53 -1.16 -9.56 12.62
C LYS A 53 -1.60 -10.14 11.29
N ASP A 54 -0.78 -11.02 10.70
CA ASP A 54 -1.18 -11.72 9.48
C ASP A 54 -2.43 -12.57 9.72
N ASP A 55 -3.35 -12.54 8.76
CA ASP A 55 -4.55 -13.39 8.78
C ASP A 55 -4.21 -14.85 8.40
N ALA A 56 -3.11 -15.06 7.72
CA ALA A 56 -2.62 -16.38 7.34
C ALA A 56 -1.30 -16.70 8.05
N ASP A 57 -0.83 -17.94 7.91
CA ASP A 57 0.45 -18.38 8.50
C ASP A 57 1.68 -17.73 7.86
N GLU A 58 1.49 -16.79 6.96
CA GLU A 58 2.56 -16.00 6.37
C GLU A 58 3.01 -14.93 7.37
N SER A 59 4.33 -14.78 7.53
CA SER A 59 4.91 -13.95 8.58
C SER A 59 5.35 -12.57 8.07
N ALA A 60 4.59 -11.96 7.14
CA ALA A 60 4.95 -10.64 6.62
C ALA A 60 4.94 -9.57 7.71
N LEU A 61 3.91 -9.57 8.57
CA LEU A 61 3.75 -8.61 9.66
C LEU A 61 4.21 -9.15 11.02
N GLY A 62 4.53 -10.43 11.10
CA GLY A 62 4.87 -11.07 12.35
C GLY A 62 3.69 -11.21 13.32
N GLU A 63 3.97 -11.25 14.62
CA GLU A 63 2.95 -11.43 15.67
C GLU A 63 2.22 -10.13 16.03
N GLY A 64 2.73 -9.00 15.59
CA GLY A 64 2.09 -7.72 15.81
C GLY A 64 2.82 -6.61 15.10
N CYS A 65 2.08 -5.82 14.35
CA CYS A 65 2.59 -4.66 13.62
C CYS A 65 1.72 -3.47 13.97
N LEU A 66 2.34 -2.42 14.49
CA LEU A 66 1.64 -1.19 14.82
C LEU A 66 1.50 -0.34 13.55
N VAL A 67 0.28 0.08 13.23
CA VAL A 67 -0.04 0.82 12.01
C VAL A 67 -0.65 2.17 12.38
N ASP A 68 -0.11 3.24 11.82
CA ASP A 68 -0.64 4.59 11.96
C ASP A 68 -1.77 4.80 10.94
N CYS A 69 -2.98 5.00 11.44
CA CYS A 69 -4.17 5.23 10.63
C CYS A 69 -4.63 6.70 10.63
N SER A 70 -3.85 7.60 11.18
CA SER A 70 -4.30 8.99 11.43
C SER A 70 -4.51 9.81 10.15
N SER A 71 -3.83 9.46 9.06
CA SER A 71 -3.88 10.28 7.83
C SER A 71 -3.96 9.45 6.56
N ILE A 72 -4.50 8.24 6.66
CA ILE A 72 -4.62 7.34 5.51
C ILE A 72 -6.09 7.23 5.07
N PRO A 73 -6.34 6.97 3.79
CA PRO A 73 -7.70 6.63 3.35
C PRO A 73 -8.09 5.25 3.88
N MET A 74 -9.28 5.17 4.47
CA MET A 74 -9.87 3.92 4.93
C MET A 74 -11.21 3.73 4.24
N VAL A 75 -11.42 2.54 3.70
CA VAL A 75 -12.62 2.21 2.93
C VAL A 75 -13.23 0.90 3.42
N TYR A 76 -14.52 0.78 3.21
CA TYR A 76 -15.30 -0.44 3.41
C TYR A 76 -15.93 -0.86 2.10
N CYS A 77 -15.74 -2.11 1.72
CA CYS A 77 -16.36 -2.68 0.54
C CYS A 77 -17.46 -3.65 0.97
N ASP A 78 -18.71 -3.32 0.66
CA ASP A 78 -19.85 -4.20 0.88
C ASP A 78 -19.93 -5.19 -0.28
N PHE A 79 -19.72 -6.48 0.00
CA PHE A 79 -19.69 -7.50 -1.04
C PHE A 79 -21.08 -7.76 -1.64
N ALA A 80 -22.14 -7.57 -0.85
CA ALA A 80 -23.51 -7.79 -1.34
C ALA A 80 -23.92 -6.74 -2.35
N THR A 81 -23.58 -5.47 -2.11
CA THR A 81 -23.96 -4.34 -2.98
C THR A 81 -22.84 -3.90 -3.90
N GLN A 82 -21.61 -4.35 -3.65
CA GLN A 82 -20.41 -3.94 -4.36
C GLN A 82 -20.13 -2.43 -4.23
N LYS A 83 -20.66 -1.82 -3.19
CA LYS A 83 -20.39 -0.41 -2.89
C LYS A 83 -19.15 -0.26 -2.02
N VAL A 84 -18.33 0.73 -2.38
CA VAL A 84 -17.17 1.12 -1.60
C VAL A 84 -17.46 2.47 -0.96
N THR A 85 -17.35 2.53 0.37
CA THR A 85 -17.59 3.76 1.12
C THR A 85 -16.39 4.10 1.97
N ARG A 86 -16.18 5.38 2.25
CA ARG A 86 -15.18 5.81 3.22
C ARG A 86 -15.67 5.53 4.62
N ILE A 87 -14.75 5.10 5.47
CA ILE A 87 -15.05 4.88 6.89
C ILE A 87 -14.12 5.75 7.75
N SER A 88 -14.54 5.97 8.99
CA SER A 88 -13.74 6.64 9.99
C SER A 88 -13.02 5.62 10.87
N PHE A 89 -11.98 6.07 11.58
CA PHE A 89 -11.19 5.21 12.46
C PHE A 89 -12.05 4.53 13.52
N GLU A 90 -13.08 5.24 14.02
CA GLU A 90 -13.96 4.75 15.07
C GLU A 90 -14.79 3.52 14.66
N GLU A 91 -14.89 3.24 13.37
CA GLU A 91 -15.58 2.05 12.86
C GLU A 91 -14.74 0.79 12.93
N LEU A 92 -13.44 0.91 13.17
CA LEU A 92 -12.56 -0.24 13.29
C LEU A 92 -12.70 -0.89 14.67
N GLN A 93 -12.71 -2.22 14.70
CA GLN A 93 -12.89 -3.02 15.90
C GLN A 93 -11.84 -4.11 15.98
N VAL A 94 -11.53 -4.53 17.21
CA VAL A 94 -10.69 -5.73 17.43
C VAL A 94 -11.36 -6.94 16.77
N ASN A 95 -10.55 -7.78 16.18
CA ASN A 95 -10.93 -8.97 15.38
C ASN A 95 -11.44 -8.64 13.97
N ASP A 96 -11.48 -7.38 13.58
CA ASP A 96 -11.77 -7.04 12.18
C ASP A 96 -10.67 -7.55 11.27
N LYS A 97 -11.07 -8.09 10.13
CA LYS A 97 -10.18 -8.43 9.04
C LYS A 97 -10.03 -7.21 8.14
N VAL A 98 -8.80 -6.86 7.83
CA VAL A 98 -8.47 -5.72 7.01
C VAL A 98 -7.47 -6.10 5.94
N ILE A 99 -7.47 -5.34 4.86
CA ILE A 99 -6.45 -5.43 3.82
C ILE A 99 -5.66 -4.14 3.89
N VAL A 100 -4.37 -4.25 4.13
CA VAL A 100 -3.48 -3.09 4.21
C VAL A 100 -2.57 -3.05 2.99
N SER A 101 -2.41 -1.87 2.44
CA SER A 101 -1.53 -1.62 1.31
C SER A 101 -0.28 -0.92 1.84
N ILE A 102 0.86 -1.57 1.74
CA ILE A 102 2.12 -1.13 2.33
C ILE A 102 3.17 -1.03 1.22
N ARG A 103 3.94 0.06 1.22
CA ARG A 103 5.07 0.16 0.31
C ARG A 103 6.15 -0.83 0.69
N SER A 104 6.79 -1.43 -0.31
CA SER A 104 7.85 -2.42 -0.08
C SER A 104 9.01 -1.83 0.72
N SER A 105 9.34 -0.57 0.52
CA SER A 105 10.36 0.14 1.29
C SER A 105 10.01 0.24 2.77
N GLU A 106 8.75 0.51 3.10
CA GLU A 106 8.28 0.57 4.48
C GLU A 106 8.28 -0.83 5.12
N MET A 107 7.88 -1.86 4.38
CA MET A 107 7.91 -3.24 4.85
C MET A 107 9.34 -3.69 5.13
N GLU A 108 10.28 -3.37 4.27
CA GLU A 108 11.69 -3.70 4.47
C GLU A 108 12.25 -2.99 5.71
N SER A 109 11.92 -1.72 5.86
CA SER A 109 12.30 -0.95 7.06
C SER A 109 11.75 -1.58 8.33
N PHE A 110 10.50 -2.02 8.32
CA PHE A 110 9.88 -2.70 9.45
C PHE A 110 10.58 -4.01 9.80
N ARG A 111 10.91 -4.83 8.80
CA ARG A 111 11.59 -6.12 9.01
C ARG A 111 12.98 -5.94 9.60
N ASN A 112 13.65 -4.85 9.26
CA ASN A 112 15.02 -4.57 9.70
C ASN A 112 15.07 -3.81 11.03
N ARG A 113 13.94 -3.40 11.60
CA ARG A 113 13.93 -2.69 12.88
C ARG A 113 14.27 -3.63 14.02
N LEU A 114 15.16 -3.19 14.89
CA LEU A 114 15.44 -3.88 16.14
C LEU A 114 14.30 -3.69 17.14
N ASN A 115 13.62 -2.56 17.09
CA ASN A 115 12.47 -2.24 17.93
C ASN A 115 11.24 -2.04 17.05
N LYS A 116 10.24 -2.91 17.18
CA LYS A 116 9.02 -2.92 16.38
C LYS A 116 7.86 -2.18 17.06
N VAL A 117 8.15 -1.34 18.03
CA VAL A 117 7.14 -0.54 18.74
C VAL A 117 6.70 0.67 17.92
N SER A 118 7.53 1.16 17.00
CA SER A 118 7.19 2.29 16.15
C SER A 118 6.17 1.90 15.09
N ALA A 119 5.16 2.75 14.90
CA ALA A 119 4.14 2.52 13.91
C ALA A 119 4.70 2.61 12.49
N ILE A 120 4.22 1.74 11.61
CA ILE A 120 4.49 1.83 10.18
C ILE A 120 3.46 2.70 9.50
N THR A 121 3.84 3.27 8.37
CA THR A 121 2.94 4.02 7.51
C THR A 121 2.42 3.10 6.40
N ILE A 122 1.12 3.13 6.17
CA ILE A 122 0.50 2.38 5.08
C ILE A 122 -0.16 3.36 4.10
N GLU A 123 -0.43 2.91 2.90
CA GLU A 123 -1.04 3.75 1.86
C GLU A 123 -2.56 3.74 1.95
N GLN A 124 -3.15 2.62 2.33
CA GLN A 124 -4.60 2.46 2.40
C GLN A 124 -4.96 1.28 3.30
N LEU A 125 -6.10 1.38 3.96
CA LEU A 125 -6.70 0.28 4.70
C LEU A 125 -8.10 0.03 4.15
N GLN A 126 -8.39 -1.24 3.87
CA GLN A 126 -9.73 -1.67 3.48
C GLN A 126 -10.28 -2.59 4.57
N LEU A 127 -11.43 -2.23 5.13
CA LEU A 127 -12.16 -3.09 6.06
C LEU A 127 -12.79 -4.23 5.26
N TYR A 128 -12.37 -5.46 5.56
CA TYR A 128 -12.79 -6.67 4.88
C TYR A 128 -13.96 -7.35 5.59
N THR A 129 -14.00 -7.29 6.92
CA THR A 129 -15.12 -7.84 7.69
C THR A 129 -16.42 -7.19 7.25
N GLN A 130 -17.42 -8.01 6.90
CA GLN A 130 -18.69 -7.47 6.45
C GLN A 130 -19.52 -6.99 7.64
N ARG A 131 -20.08 -5.79 7.49
CA ARG A 131 -21.02 -5.23 8.47
C ARG A 131 -22.42 -5.62 8.01
N VAL A 132 -23.12 -6.36 8.86
CA VAL A 132 -24.49 -6.78 8.63
C VAL A 132 -25.39 -5.86 9.45
N GLU A 133 -26.28 -5.14 8.78
CA GLU A 133 -27.29 -4.32 9.45
C GLU A 133 -28.50 -5.14 9.84
#